data_96366a5012d35fa813320e1c5e0f90ae
#
_entry.id   96366a5012d35fa813320e1c5e0f90ae
#
_cell.length_a   1.000
_cell.length_b   1.000
_cell.length_c   1.000
_cell.angle_alpha   90.00
_cell.angle_beta   90.00
_cell.angle_gamma   90.00
#
_symmetry.space_group_name_H-M   'P 1'
#
loop_
_entity.id
_entity.type
_entity.pdbx_description
1 polymer ?
#
loop_
_entity_poly.entity_id
_entity_poly.type
_entity_poly.pdbx_seq_one_letter_code
_entity_poly.pdbx_strand_id
1 'polypeptide(L)'
;MKVYVVQADNCEAYEDFWHWTEGVFSSKELAEQYIEKEKTRYDSDIARIDELNELYFCEDQLSDEEFFELCSLEGYWSKASQCCPNYWIEEYEMT
;
A
#
# COMPACT_ATOMS: atom_id res chain seq x y z
N MET A 1 8.10 27.36 -7.12
CA MET A 1 7.78 26.44 -6.01
C MET A 1 7.84 25.01 -6.52
N LYS A 2 8.59 24.17 -5.83
CA LYS A 2 8.70 22.77 -6.21
C LYS A 2 7.75 21.90 -5.43
N VAL A 3 7.18 20.91 -6.09
CA VAL A 3 6.37 19.88 -5.43
C VAL A 3 6.94 18.51 -5.77
N TYR A 4 6.72 17.57 -4.87
CA TYR A 4 7.23 16.21 -4.98
C TYR A 4 6.05 15.25 -4.98
N VAL A 5 5.86 14.56 -6.10
CA VAL A 5 4.71 13.68 -6.29
C VAL A 5 5.16 12.25 -6.06
N VAL A 6 4.53 11.57 -5.10
CA VAL A 6 4.79 10.16 -4.86
C VAL A 6 3.89 9.34 -5.78
N GLN A 7 4.50 8.56 -6.63
CA GLN A 7 3.84 7.63 -7.52
C GLN A 7 4.07 6.21 -7.05
N ALA A 8 3.19 5.32 -7.41
CA ALA A 8 3.33 3.91 -7.08
C ALA A 8 2.80 3.04 -8.22
N ASP A 9 3.30 1.81 -8.31
CA ASP A 9 2.76 0.81 -9.23
C ASP A 9 2.53 -0.53 -8.50
N ASN A 10 1.83 -1.42 -9.17
CA ASN A 10 1.42 -2.70 -8.58
C ASN A 10 2.42 -3.83 -8.76
N CYS A 11 3.65 -3.54 -9.13
CA CYS A 11 4.71 -4.54 -9.38
C CYS A 11 4.44 -5.48 -10.56
N GLU A 12 3.39 -5.25 -11.32
CA GLU A 12 3.07 -6.09 -12.48
C GLU A 12 3.69 -5.51 -13.75
N ALA A 13 3.75 -6.34 -14.79
CA ALA A 13 4.26 -5.95 -16.10
C ALA A 13 3.19 -6.17 -17.17
N TYR A 14 3.36 -5.51 -18.31
CA TYR A 14 2.49 -5.63 -19.48
C TYR A 14 1.06 -5.21 -19.19
N GLU A 15 0.08 -6.06 -19.54
CA GLU A 15 -1.35 -5.70 -19.48
C GLU A 15 -1.87 -5.50 -18.07
N ASP A 16 -1.26 -6.14 -17.09
CA ASP A 16 -1.68 -6.05 -15.70
C ASP A 16 -1.03 -4.88 -14.95
N PHE A 17 -0.17 -4.11 -15.64
CA PHE A 17 0.49 -2.95 -15.04
C PHE A 17 -0.51 -1.86 -14.71
N TRP A 18 -0.43 -1.36 -13.49
CA TRP A 18 -1.25 -0.25 -13.02
C TRP A 18 -0.40 0.67 -12.17
N HIS A 19 -0.52 1.96 -12.39
CA HIS A 19 0.15 2.96 -11.55
C HIS A 19 -0.83 4.04 -11.11
N TRP A 20 -0.50 4.70 -10.01
CA TRP A 20 -1.35 5.75 -9.44
C TRP A 20 -0.51 6.76 -8.67
N THR A 21 -1.11 7.92 -8.36
CA THR A 21 -0.50 8.94 -7.53
C THR A 21 -0.93 8.73 -6.07
N GLU A 22 0.05 8.59 -5.18
CA GLU A 22 -0.20 8.45 -3.74
C GLU A 22 -0.41 9.80 -3.06
N GLY A 23 0.34 10.83 -3.47
CA GLY A 23 0.20 12.14 -2.86
C GLY A 23 1.18 13.15 -3.41
N VAL A 24 0.97 14.40 -3.02
CA VAL A 24 1.80 15.51 -3.42
C VAL A 24 2.34 16.18 -2.15
N PHE A 25 3.64 16.43 -2.10
CA PHE A 25 4.32 16.94 -0.91
C PHE A 25 5.13 18.18 -1.24
N SER A 26 5.26 19.05 -0.25
CA SER A 26 6.01 20.31 -0.41
C SER A 26 7.52 20.13 -0.27
N SER A 27 8.00 18.98 0.22
CA SER A 27 9.42 18.70 0.32
C SER A 27 9.70 17.23 0.00
N LYS A 28 10.93 17.00 -0.47
CA LYS A 28 11.39 15.64 -0.77
C LYS A 28 11.43 14.78 0.49
N GLU A 29 11.81 15.39 1.62
CA GLU A 29 11.87 14.66 2.90
C GLU A 29 10.51 14.13 3.31
N LEU A 30 9.45 14.93 3.17
CA LEU A 30 8.10 14.51 3.48
C LEU A 30 7.66 13.37 2.58
N ALA A 31 8.00 13.44 1.29
CA ALA A 31 7.68 12.38 0.33
C ALA A 31 8.40 11.08 0.70
N GLU A 32 9.68 11.15 1.07
CA GLU A 32 10.46 9.99 1.49
C GLU A 32 9.91 9.38 2.78
N GLN A 33 9.53 10.19 3.74
CA GLN A 33 8.92 9.74 4.99
C GLN A 33 7.59 9.01 4.72
N TYR A 34 6.81 9.54 3.79
CA TYR A 34 5.56 8.89 3.40
C TYR A 34 5.80 7.50 2.82
N ILE A 35 6.78 7.36 1.93
CA ILE A 35 7.12 6.08 1.32
C ILE A 35 7.56 5.08 2.39
N GLU A 36 8.43 5.49 3.30
CA GLU A 36 8.89 4.62 4.39
C GLU A 36 7.72 4.16 5.26
N LYS A 37 6.82 5.08 5.59
CA LYS A 37 5.65 4.78 6.39
C LYS A 37 4.73 3.77 5.70
N GLU A 38 4.51 3.92 4.39
CA GLU A 38 3.68 2.99 3.63
C GLU A 38 4.31 1.61 3.51
N LYS A 39 5.63 1.53 3.34
CA LYS A 39 6.33 0.26 3.30
C LYS A 39 6.23 -0.47 4.65
N THR A 40 6.41 0.24 5.74
CA THR A 40 6.28 -0.32 7.09
C THR A 40 4.85 -0.78 7.34
N ARG A 41 3.87 0.00 6.91
CA ARG A 41 2.47 -0.36 7.01
C ARG A 41 2.15 -1.62 6.22
N TYR A 42 2.68 -1.73 5.01
CA TYR A 42 2.49 -2.92 4.18
C TYR A 42 2.97 -4.18 4.90
N ASP A 43 4.20 -4.15 5.43
CA ASP A 43 4.78 -5.30 6.13
C ASP A 43 3.91 -5.72 7.33
N SER A 44 3.45 -4.74 8.11
CA SER A 44 2.59 -4.99 9.26
C SER A 44 1.22 -5.53 8.85
N ASP A 45 0.60 -4.94 7.84
CA ASP A 45 -0.73 -5.33 7.37
C ASP A 45 -0.71 -6.72 6.74
N ILE A 46 0.33 -7.06 5.97
CA ILE A 46 0.45 -8.37 5.36
C ILE A 46 0.61 -9.45 6.43
N ALA A 47 1.40 -9.20 7.46
CA ALA A 47 1.53 -10.13 8.58
C ALA A 47 0.19 -10.37 9.27
N ARG A 48 -0.60 -9.32 9.46
CA ARG A 48 -1.93 -9.43 10.06
C ARG A 48 -2.91 -10.17 9.15
N ILE A 49 -2.86 -9.92 7.84
CA ILE A 49 -3.71 -10.63 6.87
C ILE A 49 -3.40 -12.13 6.90
N ASP A 50 -2.13 -12.50 6.93
CA ASP A 50 -1.73 -13.90 7.00
C ASP A 50 -2.23 -14.57 8.28
N GLU A 51 -2.13 -13.88 9.41
CA GLU A 51 -2.63 -14.38 10.69
C GLU A 51 -4.15 -14.61 10.66
N LEU A 52 -4.89 -13.63 10.14
CA LEU A 52 -6.36 -13.73 10.04
C LEU A 52 -6.79 -14.82 9.06
N ASN A 53 -6.09 -14.96 7.93
CA ASN A 53 -6.38 -16.03 6.96
C ASN A 53 -6.13 -17.41 7.55
N GLU A 54 -5.07 -17.57 8.33
CA GLU A 54 -4.79 -18.83 8.98
C GLU A 54 -5.90 -19.23 9.95
N LEU A 55 -6.39 -18.28 10.75
CA LEU A 55 -7.52 -18.52 11.66
C LEU A 55 -8.78 -18.87 10.89
N TYR A 56 -9.05 -18.19 9.79
CA TYR A 56 -10.23 -18.41 8.98
C TYR A 56 -10.25 -19.81 8.34
N PHE A 57 -9.12 -20.20 7.71
CA PHE A 57 -9.06 -21.46 6.97
C PHE A 57 -8.84 -22.68 7.84
N CYS A 58 -8.14 -22.54 8.96
CA CYS A 58 -7.79 -23.69 9.80
C CYS A 58 -8.82 -23.96 10.89
N GLU A 59 -9.42 -22.93 11.46
CA GLU A 59 -10.27 -23.07 12.63
C GLU A 59 -11.65 -22.46 12.49
N ASP A 60 -11.90 -21.68 11.43
CA ASP A 60 -13.16 -20.97 11.21
C ASP A 60 -13.61 -20.17 12.44
N GLN A 61 -12.66 -19.54 13.13
CA GLN A 61 -12.88 -18.87 14.41
C GLN A 61 -12.80 -17.34 14.35
N LEU A 62 -12.94 -16.75 13.16
CA LEU A 62 -12.96 -15.29 13.10
C LEU A 62 -14.23 -14.72 13.69
N SER A 63 -14.08 -13.74 14.58
CA SER A 63 -15.22 -12.93 15.02
C SER A 63 -15.66 -12.02 13.88
N ASP A 64 -16.84 -11.42 14.01
CA ASP A 64 -17.33 -10.47 13.01
C ASP A 64 -16.37 -9.29 12.85
N GLU A 65 -15.81 -8.81 13.96
CA GLU A 65 -14.84 -7.71 13.95
C GLU A 65 -13.55 -8.10 13.21
N GLU A 66 -13.04 -9.30 13.45
CA GLU A 66 -11.84 -9.80 12.78
C GLU A 66 -12.08 -10.03 11.30
N PHE A 67 -13.23 -10.53 10.92
CA PHE A 67 -13.61 -10.70 9.52
C PHE A 67 -13.68 -9.35 8.81
N PHE A 68 -14.28 -8.35 9.45
CA PHE A 68 -14.35 -7.00 8.90
C PHE A 68 -12.94 -6.40 8.75
N GLU A 69 -12.06 -6.60 9.74
CA GLU A 69 -10.68 -6.16 9.68
C GLU A 69 -9.95 -6.78 8.48
N LEU A 70 -10.10 -8.09 8.29
CA LEU A 70 -9.48 -8.80 7.17
C LEU A 70 -9.94 -8.22 5.83
N CYS A 71 -11.24 -8.04 5.67
CA CYS A 71 -11.79 -7.46 4.44
C CYS A 71 -11.27 -6.05 4.19
N SER A 72 -11.14 -5.24 5.23
CA SER A 72 -10.63 -3.88 5.12
C SER A 72 -9.16 -3.84 4.70
N LEU A 73 -8.34 -4.70 5.30
CA LEU A 73 -6.92 -4.79 4.97
C LEU A 73 -6.71 -5.28 3.55
N GLU A 74 -7.40 -6.33 3.16
CA GLU A 74 -7.32 -6.87 1.80
C GLU A 74 -7.83 -5.85 0.78
N GLY A 75 -8.89 -5.11 1.10
CA GLY A 75 -9.42 -4.07 0.25
C GLY A 75 -8.42 -2.94 0.01
N TYR A 76 -7.74 -2.48 1.05
CA TYR A 76 -6.75 -1.43 0.93
C TYR A 76 -5.58 -1.85 0.03
N TRP A 77 -5.08 -3.08 0.23
CA TRP A 77 -3.91 -3.56 -0.51
C TRP A 77 -4.25 -4.26 -1.82
N SER A 78 -5.52 -4.29 -2.21
CA SER A 78 -5.93 -4.89 -3.50
C SER A 78 -5.33 -4.17 -4.70
N LYS A 79 -4.93 -2.91 -4.52
CA LYS A 79 -4.25 -2.13 -5.56
C LYS A 79 -2.85 -2.65 -5.86
N ALA A 80 -2.24 -3.33 -4.89
CA ALA A 80 -0.95 -3.99 -5.08
C ALA A 80 -1.23 -5.43 -5.49
N SER A 81 -0.40 -6.01 -6.34
CA SER A 81 -0.61 -7.38 -6.78
C SER A 81 -0.29 -8.37 -5.64
N GLN A 82 0.90 -8.93 -5.61
CA GLN A 82 1.30 -9.86 -4.57
C GLN A 82 2.57 -9.40 -3.83
N CYS A 83 2.92 -8.14 -4.02
CA CYS A 83 4.13 -7.58 -3.42
C CYS A 83 3.86 -6.14 -3.00
N CYS A 84 4.76 -5.61 -2.19
CA CYS A 84 4.71 -4.21 -1.81
C CYS A 84 4.76 -3.34 -3.07
N PRO A 85 3.88 -2.33 -3.19
CA PRO A 85 3.95 -1.43 -4.34
C PRO A 85 5.33 -0.82 -4.51
N ASN A 86 5.72 -0.57 -5.74
CA ASN A 86 6.93 0.19 -6.03
C ASN A 86 6.60 1.67 -5.91
N TYR A 87 7.37 2.40 -5.12
CA TYR A 87 7.17 3.82 -4.92
C TYR A 87 8.33 4.60 -5.51
N TRP A 88 8.03 5.77 -6.11
CA TRP A 88 9.07 6.70 -6.56
C TRP A 88 8.56 8.13 -6.44
N ILE A 89 9.49 9.07 -6.51
CA ILE A 89 9.21 10.50 -6.35
C ILE A 89 9.50 11.20 -7.68
N GLU A 90 8.54 11.99 -8.15
CA GLU A 90 8.72 12.87 -9.31
C GLU A 90 8.72 14.31 -8.83
N GLU A 91 9.68 15.09 -9.28
CA GLU A 91 9.79 16.50 -8.93
C GLU A 91 9.19 17.37 -10.03
N TYR A 92 8.31 18.28 -9.64
CA TYR A 92 7.70 19.21 -10.57
C TYR A 92 7.84 20.63 -10.05
N GLU A 93 7.99 21.57 -10.97
CA GLU A 93 8.03 22.99 -10.61
C GLU A 93 6.66 23.61 -10.90
N MET A 94 6.09 24.23 -9.87
CA MET A 94 4.82 24.94 -9.99
C MET A 94 5.08 26.42 -10.20
N THR A 95 4.49 26.99 -11.20
CA THR A 95 4.62 28.41 -11.49
C THR A 95 3.43 29.19 -10.93
#